data_056695e0d49633df23f8937306c6bc37
#
_entry.id   056695e0d49633df23f8937306c6bc37
#
_cell.length_a   1.000
_cell.length_b   1.000
_cell.length_c   1.000
_cell.angle_alpha   90.00
_cell.angle_beta   90.00
_cell.angle_gamma   90.00
#
_symmetry.space_group_name_H-M   'P 1'
#
loop_
_entity.id
_entity.type
_entity.pdbx_description
1 polymer ?
#
loop_
_entity_poly.entity_id
_entity_poly.type
_entity_poly.pdbx_seq_one_letter_code
_entity_poly.pdbx_strand_id
1 'polypeptide(L)'
;MRDHLQPEGVFAVYNYYFPIVFARLSGTMQAVFGHEPCFDRGSGSIGTRQQSVLTVGLTPSAVRCDTLWHPTAEFGTPRPATDDYPFPYLRGRTIPRLYLVTLALILLCSVVGVRVIGGVTAGSIARYADLFFMGTAFLLLETKNVVQFALLFGTTWLVNALVILGVLLAVLLAIEVTRRLRLPPLPWLYGLLFVSLAVAWTVPQESLLSLGIVPRFLAAAALAFAPVFTANLVFAERFRETASASTALGVNLLGAMLGGVLEYAALLVGYRALLVIAAAAYVLALAASRRIRRAAPGTAG
;
A
#
# COMPACT_ATOMS: atom_id res chain seq x y z
N MET A 1 -5.11 -17.55 -12.61
CA MET A 1 -5.17 -17.63 -14.10
C MET A 1 -5.00 -19.06 -14.59
N ARG A 2 -3.91 -19.75 -14.24
CA ARG A 2 -3.68 -21.15 -14.68
C ARG A 2 -4.91 -22.04 -14.44
N ASP A 3 -5.46 -22.03 -13.23
CA ASP A 3 -6.59 -22.88 -12.80
C ASP A 3 -7.94 -22.49 -13.44
N HIS A 4 -7.97 -21.43 -14.23
CA HIS A 4 -9.14 -20.97 -14.98
C HIS A 4 -9.04 -21.21 -16.49
N LEU A 5 -7.91 -21.77 -16.95
CA LEU A 5 -7.76 -22.13 -18.34
C LEU A 5 -8.45 -23.48 -18.63
N GLN A 6 -9.12 -23.54 -19.77
CA GLN A 6 -9.57 -24.81 -20.37
C GLN A 6 -8.35 -25.67 -20.73
N PRO A 7 -8.49 -27.02 -20.91
CA PRO A 7 -7.36 -27.88 -21.21
C PRO A 7 -6.52 -27.44 -22.41
N GLU A 8 -7.12 -26.85 -23.44
CA GLU A 8 -6.44 -26.29 -24.63
C GLU A 8 -6.33 -24.75 -24.56
N GLY A 9 -6.66 -24.16 -23.41
CA GLY A 9 -6.60 -22.72 -23.21
C GLY A 9 -5.18 -22.18 -23.23
N VAL A 10 -5.03 -20.99 -23.80
CA VAL A 10 -3.76 -20.28 -23.91
C VAL A 10 -3.83 -18.98 -23.14
N PHE A 11 -2.81 -18.71 -22.37
CA PHE A 11 -2.59 -17.40 -21.75
C PHE A 11 -1.58 -16.61 -22.58
N ALA A 12 -1.96 -15.42 -23.02
CA ALA A 12 -1.13 -14.54 -23.83
C ALA A 12 -0.96 -13.19 -23.17
N VAL A 13 0.25 -12.66 -23.19
CA VAL A 13 0.58 -11.31 -22.73
C VAL A 13 1.29 -10.56 -23.85
N TYR A 14 0.61 -9.52 -24.36
CA TYR A 14 1.25 -8.51 -25.19
C TYR A 14 2.04 -7.56 -24.31
N ASN A 15 3.25 -7.26 -24.68
CA ASN A 15 4.08 -6.35 -23.95
C ASN A 15 4.97 -5.48 -24.88
N TYR A 16 5.33 -4.31 -24.33
CA TYR A 16 6.21 -3.37 -24.97
C TYR A 16 7.14 -2.77 -23.91
N TYR A 17 8.04 -3.63 -23.38
CA TYR A 17 8.78 -3.35 -22.17
C TYR A 17 10.29 -3.44 -22.38
N PHE A 18 11.02 -3.01 -21.36
CA PHE A 18 12.44 -3.23 -21.24
C PHE A 18 12.76 -4.72 -21.08
N PRO A 19 13.92 -5.18 -21.55
CA PRO A 19 14.31 -6.59 -21.51
C PRO A 19 14.19 -7.26 -20.12
N ILE A 20 14.49 -6.52 -19.04
CA ILE A 20 14.37 -7.05 -17.66
C ILE A 20 12.92 -7.37 -17.26
N VAL A 21 11.96 -6.55 -17.70
CA VAL A 21 10.53 -6.78 -17.40
C VAL A 21 10.04 -7.98 -18.18
N PHE A 22 10.48 -8.07 -19.43
CA PHE A 22 10.21 -9.20 -20.31
C PHE A 22 10.74 -10.52 -19.72
N ALA A 23 12.02 -10.54 -19.31
CA ALA A 23 12.62 -11.72 -18.69
C ALA A 23 11.88 -12.14 -17.39
N ARG A 24 11.40 -11.17 -16.61
CA ARG A 24 10.63 -11.44 -15.39
C ARG A 24 9.25 -12.03 -15.70
N LEU A 25 8.54 -11.49 -16.69
CA LEU A 25 7.23 -12.02 -17.11
C LEU A 25 7.37 -13.44 -17.62
N SER A 26 8.38 -13.70 -18.49
CA SER A 26 8.67 -15.03 -19.01
C SER A 26 9.04 -16.01 -17.91
N GLY A 27 9.91 -15.63 -16.99
CA GLY A 27 10.27 -16.44 -15.82
C GLY A 27 9.08 -16.69 -14.88
N THR A 28 8.17 -15.73 -14.74
CA THR A 28 6.92 -15.90 -13.97
C THR A 28 6.01 -16.91 -14.64
N MET A 29 5.84 -16.82 -15.97
CA MET A 29 5.06 -17.81 -16.75
C MET A 29 5.67 -19.20 -16.62
N GLN A 30 6.98 -19.32 -16.79
CA GLN A 30 7.68 -20.60 -16.64
C GLN A 30 7.49 -21.19 -15.23
N ALA A 31 7.58 -20.39 -14.18
CA ALA A 31 7.39 -20.83 -12.80
C ALA A 31 5.94 -21.30 -12.53
N VAL A 32 4.93 -20.65 -13.14
CA VAL A 32 3.52 -20.96 -12.93
C VAL A 32 3.08 -22.17 -13.78
N PHE A 33 3.51 -22.24 -15.03
CA PHE A 33 3.05 -23.28 -15.99
C PHE A 33 3.97 -24.49 -16.03
N GLY A 34 5.19 -24.39 -15.55
CA GLY A 34 6.15 -25.51 -15.48
C GLY A 34 6.96 -25.74 -16.76
N HIS A 35 6.78 -24.91 -17.79
CA HIS A 35 7.54 -24.94 -19.03
C HIS A 35 7.74 -23.53 -19.61
N GLU A 36 8.65 -23.40 -20.55
CA GLU A 36 9.02 -22.13 -21.17
C GLU A 36 7.87 -21.58 -22.04
N PRO A 37 7.56 -20.27 -21.95
CA PRO A 37 6.58 -19.64 -22.81
C PRO A 37 7.10 -19.47 -24.24
N CYS A 38 6.20 -19.44 -25.20
CA CYS A 38 6.47 -19.00 -26.56
C CYS A 38 6.75 -17.52 -26.60
N PHE A 39 7.64 -17.12 -27.49
CA PHE A 39 8.07 -15.75 -27.65
C PHE A 39 7.97 -15.31 -29.11
N ASP A 40 7.00 -14.46 -29.39
CA ASP A 40 6.84 -13.83 -30.69
C ASP A 40 7.34 -12.40 -30.62
N ARG A 41 8.36 -12.10 -31.39
CA ARG A 41 8.99 -10.79 -31.48
C ARG A 41 8.33 -9.99 -32.59
N GLY A 42 7.74 -8.84 -32.25
CA GLY A 42 7.28 -7.86 -33.23
C GLY A 42 8.45 -7.10 -33.87
N SER A 43 8.19 -6.55 -35.05
CA SER A 43 9.16 -5.72 -35.80
C SER A 43 9.36 -4.32 -35.18
N GLY A 44 8.47 -3.88 -34.26
CA GLY A 44 8.52 -2.56 -33.65
C GLY A 44 9.48 -2.51 -32.46
N SER A 45 10.44 -1.57 -32.49
CA SER A 45 11.25 -1.21 -31.34
C SER A 45 11.32 0.32 -31.21
N ILE A 46 11.21 0.86 -29.98
CA ILE A 46 11.50 2.28 -29.70
C ILE A 46 12.55 2.31 -28.60
N GLY A 47 13.76 2.70 -28.96
CA GLY A 47 14.91 2.67 -28.07
C GLY A 47 15.22 1.24 -27.60
N THR A 48 15.28 1.05 -26.29
CA THR A 48 15.55 -0.26 -25.66
C THR A 48 14.30 -1.10 -25.40
N ARG A 49 13.11 -0.60 -25.78
CA ARG A 49 11.84 -1.34 -25.60
C ARG A 49 11.55 -2.18 -26.82
N GLN A 50 11.03 -3.36 -26.61
CA GLN A 50 10.68 -4.31 -27.65
C GLN A 50 9.22 -4.69 -27.59
N GLN A 51 8.57 -4.67 -28.74
CA GLN A 51 7.24 -5.24 -28.92
C GLN A 51 7.34 -6.76 -28.96
N SER A 52 6.54 -7.44 -28.14
CA SER A 52 6.53 -8.89 -28.09
C SER A 52 5.22 -9.43 -27.52
N VAL A 53 4.94 -10.67 -27.87
CA VAL A 53 3.85 -11.46 -27.29
C VAL A 53 4.46 -12.69 -26.64
N LEU A 54 4.11 -12.93 -25.39
CA LEU A 54 4.41 -14.16 -24.68
C LEU A 54 3.14 -15.00 -24.61
N THR A 55 3.23 -16.25 -25.00
CA THR A 55 2.10 -17.18 -24.94
C THR A 55 2.50 -18.47 -24.24
N VAL A 56 1.58 -19.03 -23.43
CA VAL A 56 1.79 -20.28 -22.71
C VAL A 56 0.45 -21.00 -22.55
N GLY A 57 0.43 -22.31 -22.72
CA GLY A 57 -0.73 -23.16 -22.46
C GLY A 57 -0.55 -24.01 -21.20
N LEU A 58 -1.58 -24.78 -20.81
CA LEU A 58 -1.46 -25.75 -19.71
C LEU A 58 -0.45 -26.85 -20.00
N THR A 59 -0.30 -27.19 -21.26
CA THR A 59 0.69 -28.17 -21.76
C THR A 59 1.57 -27.53 -22.82
N PRO A 60 2.82 -27.98 -23.00
CA PRO A 60 3.70 -27.46 -24.05
C PRO A 60 3.11 -27.59 -25.48
N SER A 61 2.24 -28.59 -25.70
CA SER A 61 1.59 -28.84 -26.97
C SER A 61 0.39 -27.95 -27.27
N ALA A 62 -0.13 -27.23 -26.30
CA ALA A 62 -1.29 -26.34 -26.45
C ALA A 62 -0.98 -25.10 -27.31
N VAL A 63 0.28 -24.75 -27.46
CA VAL A 63 0.73 -23.61 -28.29
C VAL A 63 1.78 -24.10 -29.27
N ARG A 64 1.58 -23.85 -30.59
CA ARG A 64 2.63 -24.02 -31.59
C ARG A 64 3.55 -22.79 -31.54
N CYS A 65 4.83 -23.03 -31.44
CA CYS A 65 5.83 -22.04 -31.11
C CYS A 65 7.01 -22.14 -32.06
N ASP A 66 7.30 -21.06 -32.76
CA ASP A 66 8.51 -20.98 -33.58
C ASP A 66 9.74 -20.68 -32.74
N THR A 67 9.55 -19.95 -31.65
CA THR A 67 10.64 -19.56 -30.73
C THR A 67 10.19 -19.72 -29.29
N LEU A 68 10.92 -20.51 -28.50
CA LEU A 68 10.78 -20.56 -27.04
C LEU A 68 11.61 -19.46 -26.39
N TRP A 69 11.10 -18.88 -25.33
CA TRP A 69 11.91 -17.98 -24.54
C TRP A 69 12.90 -18.76 -23.67
N HIS A 70 14.15 -18.31 -23.68
CA HIS A 70 15.18 -18.83 -22.81
C HIS A 70 15.80 -17.71 -21.97
N PRO A 71 16.25 -18.00 -20.73
CA PRO A 71 16.98 -17.04 -19.91
C PRO A 71 18.22 -16.54 -20.65
N THR A 72 18.43 -15.23 -20.66
CA THR A 72 19.63 -14.60 -21.24
C THR A 72 20.74 -14.47 -20.21
N ALA A 73 22.01 -14.46 -20.68
CA ALA A 73 23.17 -14.26 -19.80
C ALA A 73 23.12 -12.95 -19.02
N GLU A 74 22.50 -11.89 -19.59
CA GLU A 74 22.40 -10.56 -18.98
C GLU A 74 21.39 -10.51 -17.82
N PHE A 75 20.25 -11.19 -17.92
CA PHE A 75 19.16 -11.07 -16.96
C PHE A 75 18.87 -12.38 -16.21
N GLY A 76 19.32 -13.51 -16.71
CA GLY A 76 19.02 -14.82 -16.15
C GLY A 76 17.51 -15.07 -16.07
N THR A 77 17.10 -15.70 -14.98
CA THR A 77 15.67 -15.86 -14.62
C THR A 77 15.38 -14.97 -13.40
N PRO A 78 14.93 -13.72 -13.58
CA PRO A 78 14.60 -12.85 -12.46
C PRO A 78 13.50 -13.46 -11.60
N ARG A 79 13.55 -13.21 -10.29
CA ARG A 79 12.49 -13.70 -9.38
C ARG A 79 11.12 -13.24 -9.87
N PRO A 80 10.11 -14.11 -9.87
CA PRO A 80 8.73 -13.75 -10.23
C PRO A 80 8.23 -12.56 -9.42
N ALA A 81 7.40 -11.74 -10.03
CA ALA A 81 6.63 -10.77 -9.29
C ALA A 81 5.55 -11.50 -8.49
N THR A 82 5.32 -11.06 -7.25
CA THR A 82 4.30 -11.62 -6.35
C THR A 82 3.38 -10.52 -5.89
N ASP A 83 2.22 -10.87 -5.32
CA ASP A 83 1.26 -9.90 -4.78
C ASP A 83 1.86 -9.06 -3.63
N ASP A 84 2.81 -9.63 -2.88
CA ASP A 84 3.56 -8.88 -1.86
C ASP A 84 4.67 -8.00 -2.46
N TYR A 85 5.19 -8.34 -3.65
CA TYR A 85 6.23 -7.60 -4.33
C TYR A 85 5.92 -7.39 -5.82
N PRO A 86 4.90 -6.58 -6.16
CA PRO A 86 4.43 -6.39 -7.54
C PRO A 86 5.23 -5.32 -8.29
N PHE A 87 6.57 -5.40 -8.27
CA PHE A 87 7.46 -4.45 -8.92
C PHE A 87 8.25 -5.08 -10.08
N PRO A 88 7.63 -5.32 -11.24
CA PRO A 88 8.28 -6.00 -12.36
C PRO A 88 9.45 -5.21 -12.94
N TYR A 89 9.47 -3.88 -12.77
CA TYR A 89 10.47 -2.98 -13.36
C TYR A 89 11.78 -2.89 -12.56
N LEU A 90 11.79 -3.34 -11.31
CA LEU A 90 12.99 -3.24 -10.47
C LEU A 90 13.88 -4.46 -10.66
N ARG A 91 15.18 -4.24 -10.88
CA ARG A 91 16.18 -5.32 -10.96
C ARG A 91 16.35 -6.06 -9.63
N GLY A 92 16.18 -5.35 -8.52
CA GLY A 92 16.32 -5.88 -7.17
C GLY A 92 15.55 -5.06 -6.15
N ARG A 93 15.65 -5.44 -4.88
CA ARG A 93 15.01 -4.72 -3.76
C ARG A 93 15.81 -3.47 -3.40
N THR A 94 15.69 -2.44 -4.23
CA THR A 94 16.40 -1.17 -4.07
C THR A 94 15.48 0.00 -4.38
N ILE A 95 15.71 1.14 -3.73
CA ILE A 95 15.05 2.40 -4.09
C ILE A 95 16.00 3.14 -5.05
N PRO A 96 15.57 3.45 -6.29
CA PRO A 96 16.38 4.21 -7.23
C PRO A 96 16.79 5.58 -6.65
N ARG A 97 18.02 6.03 -6.93
CA ARG A 97 18.55 7.30 -6.40
C ARG A 97 17.66 8.50 -6.75
N LEU A 98 17.08 8.52 -7.96
CA LEU A 98 16.17 9.59 -8.37
C LEU A 98 14.97 9.70 -7.41
N TYR A 99 14.39 8.56 -7.00
CA TYR A 99 13.28 8.56 -6.05
C TYR A 99 13.70 9.12 -4.69
N LEU A 100 14.88 8.72 -4.17
CA LEU A 100 15.38 9.25 -2.90
C LEU A 100 15.55 10.77 -2.93
N VAL A 101 16.11 11.31 -4.01
CA VAL A 101 16.28 12.77 -4.17
C VAL A 101 14.92 13.46 -4.26
N THR A 102 14.00 12.95 -5.08
CA THR A 102 12.66 13.53 -5.22
C THR A 102 11.89 13.49 -3.90
N LEU A 103 11.92 12.37 -3.18
CA LEU A 103 11.26 12.23 -1.87
C LEU A 103 11.86 13.19 -0.83
N ALA A 104 13.18 13.34 -0.81
CA ALA A 104 13.87 14.30 0.07
C ALA A 104 13.44 15.75 -0.23
N LEU A 105 13.34 16.12 -1.53
CA LEU A 105 12.86 17.45 -1.93
C LEU A 105 11.40 17.68 -1.55
N ILE A 106 10.52 16.69 -1.77
CA ILE A 106 9.10 16.79 -1.37
C ILE A 106 9.00 16.97 0.13
N LEU A 107 9.73 16.17 0.93
CA LEU A 107 9.71 16.30 2.39
C LEU A 107 10.24 17.65 2.85
N LEU A 108 11.35 18.13 2.25
CA LEU A 108 11.90 19.46 2.55
C LEU A 108 10.90 20.57 2.25
N CYS A 109 10.30 20.56 1.05
CA CYS A 109 9.29 21.54 0.65
C CYS A 109 8.07 21.50 1.59
N SER A 110 7.63 20.30 2.01
CA SER A 110 6.53 20.14 2.94
C SER A 110 6.86 20.73 4.32
N VAL A 111 8.05 20.45 4.84
CA VAL A 111 8.52 21.02 6.13
C VAL A 111 8.60 22.54 6.06
N VAL A 112 9.18 23.08 4.98
CA VAL A 112 9.27 24.54 4.77
C VAL A 112 7.87 25.14 4.66
N GLY A 113 6.99 24.58 3.84
CA GLY A 113 5.63 25.06 3.64
C GLY A 113 4.83 25.10 4.95
N VAL A 114 4.84 24.00 5.72
CA VAL A 114 4.09 23.94 6.99
C VAL A 114 4.70 24.84 8.05
N ARG A 115 6.02 25.07 8.05
CA ARG A 115 6.67 26.05 8.93
C ARG A 115 6.34 27.50 8.56
N VAL A 116 6.48 27.85 7.29
CA VAL A 116 6.34 29.23 6.82
C VAL A 116 4.87 29.65 6.78
N ILE A 117 4.00 28.79 6.22
CA ILE A 117 2.57 29.11 6.05
C ILE A 117 1.77 28.71 7.28
N GLY A 118 2.03 27.52 7.83
CA GLY A 118 1.29 26.95 8.95
C GLY A 118 1.79 27.36 10.33
N GLY A 119 2.92 28.08 10.44
CA GLY A 119 3.51 28.50 11.72
C GLY A 119 3.92 27.34 12.64
N VAL A 120 4.11 26.13 12.11
CA VAL A 120 4.46 24.95 12.90
C VAL A 120 5.91 25.03 13.34
N THR A 121 6.14 25.00 14.65
CA THR A 121 7.47 25.01 15.27
C THR A 121 7.90 23.61 15.72
N ALA A 122 9.17 23.43 16.06
CA ALA A 122 9.65 22.19 16.67
C ALA A 122 8.91 21.86 17.99
N GLY A 123 8.58 22.90 18.78
CA GLY A 123 7.76 22.75 20.00
C GLY A 123 6.32 22.25 19.68
N SER A 124 5.74 22.72 18.57
CA SER A 124 4.43 22.24 18.11
C SER A 124 4.49 20.77 17.70
N ILE A 125 5.54 20.36 17.00
CA ILE A 125 5.73 18.95 16.61
C ILE A 125 5.86 18.08 17.86
N ALA A 126 6.63 18.49 18.85
CA ALA A 126 6.77 17.75 20.11
C ALA A 126 5.42 17.65 20.87
N ARG A 127 4.63 18.73 20.88
CA ARG A 127 3.31 18.78 21.54
C ARG A 127 2.27 17.89 20.88
N TYR A 128 2.31 17.74 19.56
CA TYR A 128 1.38 16.96 18.75
C TYR A 128 2.06 15.77 18.07
N ALA A 129 3.11 15.23 18.71
CA ALA A 129 3.87 14.09 18.14
C ALA A 129 3.00 12.85 17.91
N ASP A 130 1.99 12.66 18.75
CA ASP A 130 0.99 11.60 18.56
C ASP A 130 0.21 11.77 17.24
N LEU A 131 -0.24 12.98 16.92
CA LEU A 131 -0.93 13.26 15.66
C LEU A 131 0.01 13.14 14.45
N PHE A 132 1.29 13.49 14.62
CA PHE A 132 2.31 13.27 13.59
C PHE A 132 2.40 11.78 13.21
N PHE A 133 2.56 10.90 14.20
CA PHE A 133 2.64 9.45 13.95
C PHE A 133 1.32 8.87 13.46
N MET A 134 0.17 9.40 13.89
CA MET A 134 -1.14 9.01 13.33
C MET A 134 -1.23 9.34 11.85
N GLY A 135 -0.79 10.54 11.41
CA GLY A 135 -0.76 10.93 10.01
C GLY A 135 0.14 10.01 9.18
N THR A 136 1.34 9.69 9.71
CA THR A 136 2.27 8.75 9.08
C THR A 136 1.63 7.38 8.85
N ALA A 137 1.01 6.83 9.89
CA ALA A 137 0.38 5.52 9.83
C ALA A 137 -0.85 5.49 8.91
N PHE A 138 -1.65 6.56 8.94
CA PHE A 138 -2.88 6.66 8.15
C PHE A 138 -2.57 6.60 6.63
N LEU A 139 -1.59 7.36 6.17
CA LEU A 139 -1.22 7.35 4.75
C LEU A 139 -0.69 5.98 4.30
N LEU A 140 0.12 5.32 5.15
CA LEU A 140 0.58 3.96 4.85
C LEU A 140 -0.56 2.95 4.73
N LEU A 141 -1.62 3.07 5.56
CA LEU A 141 -2.82 2.24 5.45
C LEU A 141 -3.58 2.52 4.15
N GLU A 142 -3.73 3.80 3.80
CA GLU A 142 -4.43 4.20 2.58
C GLU A 142 -3.73 3.65 1.33
N THR A 143 -2.43 3.86 1.20
CA THR A 143 -1.64 3.34 0.08
C THR A 143 -1.70 1.81 0.00
N LYS A 144 -1.51 1.13 1.13
CA LYS A 144 -1.62 -0.34 1.19
C LYS A 144 -2.99 -0.80 0.71
N ASN A 145 -4.06 -0.13 1.09
CA ASN A 145 -5.42 -0.49 0.68
C ASN A 145 -5.66 -0.29 -0.83
N VAL A 146 -5.15 0.81 -1.41
CA VAL A 146 -5.21 1.03 -2.88
C VAL A 146 -4.55 -0.13 -3.63
N VAL A 147 -3.34 -0.53 -3.21
CA VAL A 147 -2.63 -1.65 -3.85
C VAL A 147 -3.37 -2.97 -3.65
N GLN A 148 -3.87 -3.24 -2.46
CA GLN A 148 -4.62 -4.46 -2.17
C GLN A 148 -5.87 -4.58 -3.05
N PHE A 149 -6.64 -3.52 -3.20
CA PHE A 149 -7.82 -3.53 -4.05
C PHE A 149 -7.46 -3.64 -5.53
N ALA A 150 -6.38 -2.99 -5.97
CA ALA A 150 -5.87 -3.14 -7.32
C ALA A 150 -5.47 -4.58 -7.65
N LEU A 151 -4.87 -5.31 -6.71
CA LEU A 151 -4.52 -6.71 -6.87
C LEU A 151 -5.74 -7.65 -6.86
N LEU A 152 -6.77 -7.35 -6.05
CA LEU A 152 -7.96 -8.18 -5.93
C LEU A 152 -8.99 -7.96 -7.05
N PHE A 153 -9.10 -6.74 -7.60
CA PHE A 153 -10.17 -6.33 -8.52
C PHE A 153 -9.66 -5.71 -9.82
N GLY A 154 -8.35 -5.56 -9.97
CA GLY A 154 -7.71 -4.95 -11.13
C GLY A 154 -7.41 -3.45 -10.96
N THR A 155 -6.51 -2.94 -11.80
CA THR A 155 -6.01 -1.55 -11.77
C THR A 155 -6.90 -0.62 -12.61
N THR A 156 -8.18 -0.47 -12.23
CA THR A 156 -9.11 0.41 -12.92
C THR A 156 -9.35 1.70 -12.12
N TRP A 157 -9.75 2.77 -12.80
CA TRP A 157 -10.15 4.01 -12.14
C TRP A 157 -11.32 3.79 -11.16
N LEU A 158 -12.21 2.85 -11.48
CA LEU A 158 -13.36 2.50 -10.64
C LEU A 158 -12.89 1.91 -9.29
N VAL A 159 -11.90 1.01 -9.32
CA VAL A 159 -11.33 0.41 -8.09
C VAL A 159 -10.71 1.50 -7.21
N ASN A 160 -9.93 2.41 -7.79
CA ASN A 160 -9.36 3.53 -7.05
C ASN A 160 -10.44 4.44 -6.45
N ALA A 161 -11.48 4.76 -7.23
CA ALA A 161 -12.62 5.56 -6.75
C ALA A 161 -13.36 4.87 -5.59
N LEU A 162 -13.56 3.55 -5.65
CA LEU A 162 -14.20 2.77 -4.57
C LEU A 162 -13.35 2.75 -3.30
N VAL A 163 -12.02 2.67 -3.41
CA VAL A 163 -11.13 2.74 -2.24
C VAL A 163 -11.20 4.11 -1.59
N ILE A 164 -11.09 5.19 -2.39
CA ILE A 164 -11.20 6.56 -1.88
C ILE A 164 -12.57 6.78 -1.22
N LEU A 165 -13.65 6.36 -1.87
CA LEU A 165 -15.00 6.42 -1.31
C LEU A 165 -15.10 5.65 0.02
N GLY A 166 -14.54 4.45 0.10
CA GLY A 166 -14.52 3.62 1.31
C GLY A 166 -13.76 4.30 2.45
N VAL A 167 -12.61 4.92 2.18
CA VAL A 167 -11.85 5.71 3.15
C VAL A 167 -12.69 6.90 3.63
N LEU A 168 -13.28 7.68 2.73
CA LEU A 168 -14.11 8.83 3.08
C LEU A 168 -15.34 8.43 3.92
N LEU A 169 -15.99 7.32 3.56
CA LEU A 169 -17.12 6.79 4.35
C LEU A 169 -16.67 6.34 5.73
N ALA A 170 -15.52 5.69 5.86
CA ALA A 170 -14.97 5.29 7.16
C ALA A 170 -14.67 6.51 8.04
N VAL A 171 -14.12 7.58 7.46
CA VAL A 171 -13.87 8.87 8.15
C VAL A 171 -15.19 9.50 8.61
N LEU A 172 -16.17 9.62 7.70
CA LEU A 172 -17.47 10.21 8.01
C LEU A 172 -18.21 9.42 9.11
N LEU A 173 -18.19 8.08 9.03
CA LEU A 173 -18.78 7.23 10.05
C LEU A 173 -18.06 7.40 11.40
N ALA A 174 -16.73 7.50 11.41
CA ALA A 174 -15.99 7.75 12.64
C ALA A 174 -16.34 9.10 13.27
N ILE A 175 -16.47 10.17 12.47
CA ILE A 175 -16.89 11.49 12.93
C ILE A 175 -18.31 11.42 13.51
N GLU A 176 -19.25 10.76 12.81
CA GLU A 176 -20.64 10.67 13.26
C GLU A 176 -20.76 9.85 14.55
N VAL A 177 -20.02 8.75 14.67
CA VAL A 177 -19.94 7.94 15.89
C VAL A 177 -19.40 8.77 17.05
N THR A 178 -18.30 9.50 16.82
CA THR A 178 -17.67 10.37 17.85
C THR A 178 -18.60 11.51 18.28
N ARG A 179 -19.44 12.00 17.37
CA ARG A 179 -20.42 13.05 17.64
C ARG A 179 -21.59 12.57 18.49
N ARG A 180 -22.09 11.34 18.20
CA ARG A 180 -23.33 10.82 18.84
C ARG A 180 -23.08 9.99 20.07
N LEU A 181 -21.95 9.28 20.11
CA LEU A 181 -21.67 8.32 21.16
C LEU A 181 -20.51 8.77 22.05
N ARG A 182 -20.59 8.43 23.33
CA ARG A 182 -19.46 8.54 24.24
C ARG A 182 -18.49 7.40 23.92
N LEU A 183 -17.33 7.74 23.44
CA LEU A 183 -16.32 6.73 23.12
C LEU A 183 -15.69 6.16 24.39
N PRO A 184 -15.23 4.90 24.35
CA PRO A 184 -14.45 4.32 25.42
C PRO A 184 -13.11 5.08 25.57
N PRO A 185 -12.43 4.93 26.72
CA PRO A 185 -11.13 5.55 26.94
C PRO A 185 -10.13 5.23 25.83
N LEU A 186 -9.26 6.19 25.52
CA LEU A 186 -8.30 6.12 24.40
C LEU A 186 -7.50 4.80 24.33
N PRO A 187 -7.05 4.17 25.44
CA PRO A 187 -6.36 2.87 25.36
C PRO A 187 -7.21 1.74 24.75
N TRP A 188 -8.52 1.75 24.97
CA TRP A 188 -9.43 0.76 24.38
C TRP A 188 -9.60 0.97 22.86
N LEU A 189 -9.63 2.25 22.41
CA LEU A 189 -9.67 2.58 20.98
C LEU A 189 -8.40 2.11 20.28
N TYR A 190 -7.23 2.32 20.89
CA TYR A 190 -5.98 1.75 20.38
C TYR A 190 -5.97 0.22 20.38
N GLY A 191 -6.55 -0.41 21.44
CA GLY A 191 -6.73 -1.86 21.47
C GLY A 191 -7.53 -2.36 20.28
N LEU A 192 -8.68 -1.74 19.99
CA LEU A 192 -9.52 -2.06 18.84
C LEU A 192 -8.78 -1.84 17.51
N LEU A 193 -8.02 -0.76 17.40
CA LEU A 193 -7.18 -0.49 16.23
C LEU A 193 -6.15 -1.59 16.02
N PHE A 194 -5.39 -1.99 17.06
CA PHE A 194 -4.39 -3.04 16.92
C PHE A 194 -5.00 -4.40 16.62
N VAL A 195 -6.16 -4.71 17.16
CA VAL A 195 -6.90 -5.93 16.82
C VAL A 195 -7.30 -5.91 15.34
N SER A 196 -7.84 -4.78 14.83
CA SER A 196 -8.22 -4.67 13.43
C SER A 196 -7.02 -4.78 12.48
N LEU A 197 -5.87 -4.21 12.85
CA LEU A 197 -4.60 -4.34 12.11
C LEU A 197 -4.09 -5.80 12.13
N ALA A 198 -4.16 -6.47 13.27
CA ALA A 198 -3.75 -7.86 13.41
C ALA A 198 -4.63 -8.79 12.55
N VAL A 199 -5.94 -8.59 12.55
CA VAL A 199 -6.87 -9.32 11.68
C VAL A 199 -6.54 -9.08 10.20
N ALA A 200 -6.32 -7.82 9.82
CA ALA A 200 -5.94 -7.48 8.44
C ALA A 200 -4.58 -8.06 8.02
N TRP A 201 -3.68 -8.30 8.97
CA TRP A 201 -2.39 -8.94 8.73
C TRP A 201 -2.51 -10.46 8.58
N THR A 202 -3.35 -11.12 9.40
CA THR A 202 -3.46 -12.59 9.46
C THR A 202 -4.22 -13.19 8.28
N VAL A 203 -5.11 -12.42 7.63
CA VAL A 203 -5.89 -12.90 6.48
C VAL A 203 -5.06 -12.77 5.20
N PRO A 204 -4.65 -13.89 4.56
CA PRO A 204 -3.93 -13.84 3.29
C PRO A 204 -4.85 -13.33 2.17
N GLN A 205 -4.31 -12.52 1.25
CA GLN A 205 -5.08 -12.01 0.11
C GLN A 205 -5.55 -13.14 -0.83
N GLU A 206 -4.76 -14.19 -0.95
CA GLU A 206 -5.07 -15.38 -1.77
C GLU A 206 -6.35 -16.07 -1.31
N SER A 207 -6.64 -16.08 0.00
CA SER A 207 -7.89 -16.65 0.53
C SER A 207 -9.13 -15.87 0.08
N LEU A 208 -9.00 -14.58 -0.20
CA LEU A 208 -10.09 -13.76 -0.72
C LEU A 208 -10.37 -14.05 -2.20
N LEU A 209 -9.36 -14.45 -2.96
CA LEU A 209 -9.51 -14.77 -4.38
C LEU A 209 -10.38 -16.02 -4.62
N SER A 210 -10.46 -16.93 -3.66
CA SER A 210 -11.35 -18.10 -3.74
C SER A 210 -12.83 -17.77 -3.60
N LEU A 211 -13.16 -16.56 -3.10
CA LEU A 211 -14.54 -16.10 -2.92
C LEU A 211 -15.13 -15.55 -4.23
N GLY A 212 -16.45 -15.66 -4.38
CA GLY A 212 -17.17 -14.95 -5.43
C GLY A 212 -17.00 -13.42 -5.30
N ILE A 213 -17.29 -12.68 -6.37
CA ILE A 213 -16.96 -11.24 -6.45
C ILE A 213 -17.57 -10.39 -5.34
N VAL A 214 -18.83 -10.65 -4.96
CA VAL A 214 -19.54 -9.89 -3.91
C VAL A 214 -18.97 -10.19 -2.51
N PRO A 215 -18.89 -11.45 -2.03
CA PRO A 215 -18.31 -11.75 -0.74
C PRO A 215 -16.81 -11.37 -0.67
N ARG A 216 -16.06 -11.48 -1.77
CA ARG A 216 -14.68 -10.99 -1.87
C ARG A 216 -14.60 -9.50 -1.60
N PHE A 217 -15.47 -8.71 -2.25
CA PHE A 217 -15.50 -7.26 -2.07
C PHE A 217 -15.86 -6.87 -0.63
N LEU A 218 -16.89 -7.49 -0.05
CA LEU A 218 -17.31 -7.21 1.33
C LEU A 218 -16.22 -7.58 2.35
N ALA A 219 -15.58 -8.73 2.19
CA ALA A 219 -14.48 -9.16 3.07
C ALA A 219 -13.26 -8.25 2.91
N ALA A 220 -12.86 -7.90 1.69
CA ALA A 220 -11.76 -6.98 1.42
C ALA A 220 -12.06 -5.58 2.00
N ALA A 221 -13.29 -5.08 1.84
CA ALA A 221 -13.72 -3.79 2.38
C ALA A 221 -13.69 -3.80 3.93
N ALA A 222 -14.19 -4.85 4.56
CA ALA A 222 -14.14 -4.98 6.02
C ALA A 222 -12.69 -4.99 6.54
N LEU A 223 -11.80 -5.78 5.93
CA LEU A 223 -10.40 -5.87 6.32
C LEU A 223 -9.61 -4.58 6.06
N ALA A 224 -9.92 -3.86 4.99
CA ALA A 224 -9.24 -2.61 4.65
C ALA A 224 -9.75 -1.43 5.48
N PHE A 225 -11.07 -1.29 5.62
CA PHE A 225 -11.65 -0.08 6.20
C PHE A 225 -11.90 -0.16 7.70
N ALA A 226 -11.91 -1.34 8.33
CA ALA A 226 -11.99 -1.43 9.79
C ALA A 226 -10.78 -0.78 10.49
N PRO A 227 -9.51 -1.01 10.08
CA PRO A 227 -8.37 -0.26 10.62
C PRO A 227 -8.46 1.25 10.37
N VAL A 228 -8.92 1.67 9.18
CA VAL A 228 -9.10 3.09 8.85
C VAL A 228 -10.16 3.72 9.76
N PHE A 229 -11.30 3.07 9.93
CA PHE A 229 -12.38 3.54 10.81
C PHE A 229 -11.92 3.67 12.27
N THR A 230 -11.28 2.63 12.81
CA THR A 230 -10.80 2.64 14.20
C THR A 230 -9.68 3.65 14.42
N ALA A 231 -8.78 3.84 13.45
CA ALA A 231 -7.77 4.89 13.46
C ALA A 231 -8.40 6.29 13.51
N ASN A 232 -9.48 6.50 12.76
CA ASN A 232 -10.20 7.78 12.77
C ASN A 232 -10.96 8.02 14.08
N LEU A 233 -11.45 7.00 14.77
CA LEU A 233 -11.99 7.16 16.13
C LEU A 233 -10.90 7.63 17.10
N VAL A 234 -9.71 7.02 17.06
CA VAL A 234 -8.55 7.43 17.86
C VAL A 234 -8.17 8.88 17.55
N PHE A 235 -8.07 9.22 16.26
CA PHE A 235 -7.73 10.57 15.80
C PHE A 235 -8.78 11.61 16.27
N ALA A 236 -10.06 11.35 16.03
CA ALA A 236 -11.13 12.27 16.37
C ALA A 236 -11.18 12.56 17.89
N GLU A 237 -11.02 11.51 18.72
CA GLU A 237 -10.99 11.66 20.18
C GLU A 237 -9.78 12.47 20.63
N ARG A 238 -8.62 12.22 20.04
CA ARG A 238 -7.40 12.98 20.39
C ARG A 238 -7.41 14.39 19.83
N PHE A 239 -7.98 14.59 18.64
CA PHE A 239 -8.07 15.91 18.01
C PHE A 239 -8.98 16.88 18.78
N ARG A 240 -10.04 16.37 19.41
CA ARG A 240 -10.91 17.18 20.29
C ARG A 240 -10.19 17.84 21.45
N GLU A 241 -9.09 17.24 21.94
CA GLU A 241 -8.30 17.75 23.06
C GLU A 241 -7.24 18.78 22.62
N THR A 242 -7.18 19.14 21.33
CA THR A 242 -6.13 20.05 20.84
C THR A 242 -6.45 21.51 21.11
N ALA A 243 -5.46 22.25 21.59
CA ALA A 243 -5.59 23.71 21.86
C ALA A 243 -5.62 24.54 20.56
N SER A 244 -5.00 24.04 19.47
CA SER A 244 -4.96 24.69 18.15
C SER A 244 -5.17 23.66 17.08
N ALA A 245 -6.37 23.67 16.47
CA ALA A 245 -6.75 22.74 15.42
C ALA A 245 -5.87 22.89 14.17
N SER A 246 -5.55 24.12 13.75
CA SER A 246 -4.72 24.38 12.57
C SER A 246 -3.29 23.83 12.73
N THR A 247 -2.66 24.09 13.89
CA THR A 247 -1.32 23.60 14.20
C THR A 247 -1.30 22.07 14.31
N ALA A 248 -2.29 21.49 14.99
CA ALA A 248 -2.42 20.04 15.15
C ALA A 248 -2.59 19.35 13.79
N LEU A 249 -3.45 19.89 12.90
CA LEU A 249 -3.63 19.40 11.54
C LEU A 249 -2.35 19.56 10.71
N GLY A 250 -1.65 20.69 10.82
CA GLY A 250 -0.36 20.91 10.15
C GLY A 250 0.70 19.88 10.55
N VAL A 251 0.78 19.52 11.85
CA VAL A 251 1.68 18.48 12.34
C VAL A 251 1.27 17.09 11.83
N ASN A 252 -0.04 16.79 11.82
CA ASN A 252 -0.56 15.54 11.25
C ASN A 252 -0.26 15.41 9.76
N LEU A 253 -0.39 16.51 9.00
CA LEU A 253 -0.08 16.55 7.57
C LEU A 253 1.41 16.31 7.30
N LEU A 254 2.32 16.86 8.12
CA LEU A 254 3.74 16.54 8.07
C LEU A 254 4.00 15.05 8.31
N GLY A 255 3.28 14.45 9.25
CA GLY A 255 3.31 13.02 9.47
C GLY A 255 2.87 12.24 8.24
N ALA A 256 1.77 12.66 7.59
CA ALA A 256 1.29 12.04 6.35
C ALA A 256 2.34 12.15 5.21
N MET A 257 3.04 13.29 5.08
CA MET A 257 4.13 13.41 4.11
C MET A 257 5.27 12.42 4.39
N LEU A 258 5.62 12.21 5.66
CA LEU A 258 6.57 11.17 6.03
C LEU A 258 6.04 9.76 5.70
N GLY A 259 4.74 9.51 5.92
CA GLY A 259 4.07 8.27 5.52
C GLY A 259 4.23 7.98 4.03
N GLY A 260 4.02 9.01 3.18
CA GLY A 260 4.23 8.91 1.73
C GLY A 260 5.68 8.64 1.32
N VAL A 261 6.66 9.10 2.11
CA VAL A 261 8.07 8.73 1.91
C VAL A 261 8.31 7.27 2.33
N LEU A 262 7.76 6.86 3.47
CA LEU A 262 7.91 5.50 4.00
C LEU A 262 7.19 4.44 3.17
N GLU A 263 6.19 4.81 2.38
CA GLU A 263 5.55 3.94 1.39
C GLU A 263 6.59 3.29 0.45
N TYR A 264 7.62 4.03 0.06
CA TYR A 264 8.70 3.50 -0.79
C TYR A 264 9.54 2.40 -0.11
N ALA A 265 9.40 2.20 1.20
CA ALA A 265 9.95 1.02 1.86
C ALA A 265 9.36 -0.29 1.29
N ALA A 266 8.17 -0.25 0.68
CA ALA A 266 7.60 -1.40 -0.02
C ALA A 266 8.52 -1.93 -1.14
N LEU A 267 9.33 -1.07 -1.77
CA LEU A 267 10.32 -1.48 -2.77
C LEU A 267 11.45 -2.34 -2.18
N LEU A 268 11.66 -2.28 -0.86
CA LEU A 268 12.66 -3.06 -0.14
C LEU A 268 12.07 -4.32 0.49
N VAL A 269 10.92 -4.17 1.16
CA VAL A 269 10.38 -5.20 2.06
C VAL A 269 9.04 -5.79 1.62
N GLY A 270 8.40 -5.22 0.61
CA GLY A 270 7.07 -5.63 0.12
C GLY A 270 5.91 -4.83 0.74
N TYR A 271 4.72 -4.97 0.15
CA TYR A 271 3.55 -4.19 0.57
C TYR A 271 2.97 -4.62 1.92
N ARG A 272 3.01 -5.91 2.24
CA ARG A 272 2.52 -6.38 3.54
C ARG A 272 3.27 -5.74 4.71
N ALA A 273 4.57 -5.50 4.55
CA ALA A 273 5.38 -4.85 5.58
C ALA A 273 4.94 -3.41 5.88
N LEU A 274 4.26 -2.71 4.97
CA LEU A 274 3.69 -1.39 5.24
C LEU A 274 2.69 -1.41 6.40
N LEU A 275 1.95 -2.51 6.57
CA LEU A 275 1.04 -2.67 7.69
C LEU A 275 1.78 -2.75 9.04
N VAL A 276 2.95 -3.40 9.06
CA VAL A 276 3.82 -3.45 10.26
C VAL A 276 4.40 -2.08 10.56
N ILE A 277 4.84 -1.34 9.53
CA ILE A 277 5.35 0.03 9.69
C ILE A 277 4.24 0.96 10.20
N ALA A 278 3.02 0.84 9.67
CA ALA A 278 1.87 1.58 10.14
C ALA A 278 1.52 1.23 11.61
N ALA A 279 1.52 -0.05 11.97
CA ALA A 279 1.31 -0.48 13.36
C ALA A 279 2.37 0.07 14.29
N ALA A 280 3.65 0.07 13.89
CA ALA A 280 4.74 0.67 14.66
C ALA A 280 4.54 2.19 14.85
N ALA A 281 4.10 2.90 13.80
CA ALA A 281 3.77 4.33 13.91
C ALA A 281 2.59 4.57 14.88
N TYR A 282 1.56 3.71 14.91
CA TYR A 282 0.50 3.80 15.91
C TYR A 282 0.97 3.47 17.34
N VAL A 283 1.93 2.57 17.51
CA VAL A 283 2.58 2.34 18.82
C VAL A 283 3.31 3.60 19.28
N LEU A 284 4.05 4.26 18.39
CA LEU A 284 4.72 5.53 18.68
C LEU A 284 3.70 6.64 19.00
N ALA A 285 2.58 6.70 18.27
CA ALA A 285 1.49 7.62 18.56
C ALA A 285 0.91 7.40 19.97
N LEU A 286 0.65 6.16 20.36
CA LEU A 286 0.18 5.80 21.69
C LEU A 286 1.19 6.19 22.77
N ALA A 287 2.48 5.91 22.55
CA ALA A 287 3.53 6.26 23.49
C ALA A 287 3.66 7.79 23.66
N ALA A 288 3.61 8.54 22.55
CA ALA A 288 3.63 10.00 22.57
C ALA A 288 2.39 10.57 23.29
N SER A 289 1.20 10.07 23.01
CA SER A 289 -0.03 10.49 23.68
C SER A 289 0.02 10.27 25.21
N ARG A 290 0.56 9.12 25.65
CA ARG A 290 0.74 8.86 27.10
C ARG A 290 1.73 9.83 27.74
N ARG A 291 2.83 10.18 27.07
CA ARG A 291 3.82 11.14 27.58
C ARG A 291 3.22 12.54 27.69
N ILE A 292 2.48 12.99 26.67
CA ILE A 292 1.83 14.29 26.62
C ILE A 292 0.82 14.44 27.78
N ARG A 293 -0.02 13.42 28.00
CA ARG A 293 -1.01 13.41 29.10
C ARG A 293 -0.37 13.39 30.49
N ARG A 294 0.78 12.74 30.67
CA ARG A 294 1.52 12.75 31.95
C ARG A 294 2.22 14.07 32.23
N ALA A 295 2.63 14.78 31.18
CA ALA A 295 3.30 16.08 31.29
C ALA A 295 2.32 17.25 31.47
N ALA A 296 1.02 17.08 31.19
CA ALA A 296 -0.01 18.08 31.48
C ALA A 296 -0.28 18.07 33.00
N PRO A 297 0.02 19.17 33.73
CA PRO A 297 -0.32 19.27 35.16
C PRO A 297 -1.83 19.11 35.29
N GLY A 298 -2.27 18.25 36.22
CA GLY A 298 -3.65 17.87 36.43
C GLY A 298 -4.57 19.07 36.57
N THR A 299 -5.47 19.23 35.62
CA THR A 299 -6.75 19.90 35.83
C THR A 299 -7.72 18.85 36.37
N ALA A 300 -7.45 18.37 37.59
CA ALA A 300 -8.43 17.66 38.39
C ALA A 300 -8.95 18.71 39.41
N GLY A 301 -10.14 19.19 39.13
CA GLY A 301 -10.93 20.04 39.96
C GLY A 301 -12.34 20.05 39.45
#